data_64b477fea6921ed66af2e07a1cb046cd
#
_entry.id   64b477fea6921ed66af2e07a1cb046cd
#
_cell.length_a   1.000
_cell.length_b   1.000
_cell.length_c   1.000
_cell.angle_alpha   90.00
_cell.angle_beta   90.00
_cell.angle_gamma   90.00
#
_symmetry.space_group_name_H-M   'P 1'
#
loop_
_entity.id
_entity.type
_entity.pdbx_description
1 polymer ?
#
loop_
_entity_poly.entity_id
_entity_poly.type
_entity_poly.pdbx_seq_one_letter_code
_entity_poly.pdbx_strand_id
1 'polypeptide(L)'
;MTLYASTADIKAALRITDSVDDALINMAGSAASSLIDGYCGRTFGTVSELRYFAPDNGYLLQVDDLAGTAITVESSTVSDQVFDVTWEAKDYQLEPLNAYADGLDWPYTRLRAIDTRLWPYAWGEATVRIDGVWGWPAI
;
A
#
# COMPACT_ATOMS: atom_id res chain seq x y z
N MET A 1 -6.06 3.13 11.59
CA MET A 1 -5.10 2.13 12.12
C MET A 1 -5.77 0.76 12.15
N THR A 2 -5.08 -0.25 11.68
CA THR A 2 -5.60 -1.62 11.67
C THR A 2 -5.24 -2.32 12.98
N LEU A 3 -6.23 -2.88 13.68
CA LEU A 3 -5.99 -3.76 14.83
C LEU A 3 -5.63 -5.16 14.30
N TYR A 4 -4.51 -5.71 14.73
CA TYR A 4 -4.07 -7.06 14.34
C TYR A 4 -4.69 -8.17 15.18
N ALA A 5 -5.24 -7.82 16.33
CA ALA A 5 -6.05 -8.69 17.15
C ALA A 5 -7.23 -7.89 17.71
N SER A 6 -8.43 -8.45 17.66
CA SER A 6 -9.59 -7.82 18.25
C SER A 6 -9.55 -7.92 19.78
N THR A 7 -10.29 -7.05 20.46
CA THR A 7 -10.45 -7.15 21.91
C THR A 7 -10.96 -8.54 22.32
N ALA A 8 -11.85 -9.12 21.52
CA ALA A 8 -12.38 -10.46 21.76
C ALA A 8 -11.28 -11.54 21.66
N ASP A 9 -10.41 -11.46 20.66
CA ASP A 9 -9.31 -12.41 20.49
C ASP A 9 -8.31 -12.33 21.65
N ILE A 10 -7.97 -11.10 22.07
CA ILE A 10 -7.05 -10.87 23.20
C ILE A 10 -7.66 -11.43 24.50
N LYS A 11 -8.93 -11.15 24.74
CA LYS A 11 -9.66 -11.67 25.92
C LYS A 11 -9.72 -13.19 25.91
N ALA A 12 -10.02 -13.80 24.76
CA ALA A 12 -10.04 -15.25 24.62
C ALA A 12 -8.68 -15.88 24.95
N ALA A 13 -7.59 -15.29 24.43
CA ALA A 13 -6.24 -15.75 24.72
C ALA A 13 -5.87 -15.63 26.21
N LEU A 14 -6.31 -14.59 26.88
CA LEU A 14 -6.06 -14.33 28.30
C LEU A 14 -7.12 -14.96 29.25
N ARG A 15 -8.15 -15.58 28.68
CA ARG A 15 -9.28 -16.17 29.44
C ARG A 15 -10.05 -15.16 30.30
N ILE A 16 -10.19 -13.94 29.78
CA ILE A 16 -10.98 -12.87 30.42
C ILE A 16 -12.43 -12.96 29.95
N THR A 17 -13.36 -13.03 30.87
CA THR A 17 -14.79 -13.22 30.56
C THR A 17 -15.66 -11.99 30.84
N ASP A 18 -15.15 -11.04 31.62
CA ASP A 18 -15.87 -9.79 31.92
C ASP A 18 -15.45 -8.66 30.96
N SER A 19 -16.06 -7.49 31.10
CA SER A 19 -15.83 -6.32 30.25
C SER A 19 -15.20 -5.13 30.99
N VAL A 20 -14.72 -5.34 32.19
CA VAL A 20 -14.21 -4.25 33.05
C VAL A 20 -13.00 -3.56 32.41
N ASP A 21 -12.10 -4.35 31.83
CA ASP A 21 -10.84 -3.85 31.26
C ASP A 21 -10.85 -3.71 29.73
N ASP A 22 -12.01 -3.78 29.08
CA ASP A 22 -12.11 -3.76 27.62
C ASP A 22 -11.45 -2.54 26.99
N ALA A 23 -11.58 -1.36 27.62
CA ALA A 23 -10.95 -0.14 27.12
C ALA A 23 -9.41 -0.20 27.17
N LEU A 24 -8.85 -0.77 28.24
CA LEU A 24 -7.40 -0.97 28.40
C LEU A 24 -6.87 -1.99 27.41
N ILE A 25 -7.61 -3.09 27.22
CA ILE A 25 -7.27 -4.15 26.26
C ILE A 25 -7.25 -3.59 24.83
N ASN A 26 -8.26 -2.80 24.46
CA ASN A 26 -8.32 -2.16 23.16
C ASN A 26 -7.15 -1.16 22.93
N MET A 27 -6.82 -0.38 23.96
CA MET A 27 -5.67 0.53 23.90
C MET A 27 -4.36 -0.21 23.74
N ALA A 28 -4.16 -1.29 24.48
CA ALA A 28 -2.97 -2.14 24.40
C ALA A 28 -2.84 -2.80 23.01
N GLY A 29 -3.95 -3.30 22.46
CA GLY A 29 -4.01 -3.87 21.11
C GLY A 29 -3.66 -2.84 20.04
N SER A 30 -4.15 -1.61 20.17
CA SER A 30 -3.83 -0.51 19.26
C SER A 30 -2.35 -0.13 19.33
N ALA A 31 -1.80 -0.01 20.54
CA ALA A 31 -0.39 0.30 20.74
C ALA A 31 0.52 -0.79 20.18
N ALA A 32 0.20 -2.06 20.40
CA ALA A 32 0.95 -3.19 19.85
C ALA A 32 0.91 -3.21 18.32
N SER A 33 -0.25 -2.96 17.71
CA SER A 33 -0.39 -2.89 16.25
C SER A 33 0.47 -1.77 15.65
N SER A 34 0.47 -0.59 16.29
CA SER A 34 1.32 0.53 15.86
C SER A 34 2.81 0.23 16.00
N LEU A 35 3.21 -0.48 17.05
CA LEU A 35 4.61 -0.89 17.24
C LEU A 35 5.06 -1.88 16.15
N ILE A 36 4.19 -2.81 15.75
CA ILE A 36 4.46 -3.75 14.67
C ILE A 36 4.64 -3.01 13.36
N ASP A 37 3.73 -2.09 13.03
CA ASP A 37 3.83 -1.25 11.83
C ASP A 37 5.14 -0.46 11.80
N GLY A 38 5.48 0.18 12.91
CA GLY A 38 6.71 0.96 13.03
C GLY A 38 7.97 0.11 12.91
N TYR A 39 8.00 -1.07 13.52
CA TYR A 39 9.13 -2.00 13.45
C TYR A 39 9.32 -2.58 12.05
N CYS A 40 8.24 -2.98 11.40
CA CYS A 40 8.27 -3.58 10.06
C CYS A 40 8.40 -2.55 8.94
N GLY A 41 8.14 -1.27 9.21
CA GLY A 41 8.11 -0.21 8.21
C GLY A 41 7.00 -0.39 7.17
N ARG A 42 5.92 -1.08 7.55
CA ARG A 42 4.77 -1.35 6.68
C ARG A 42 3.52 -1.64 7.48
N THR A 43 2.37 -1.55 6.83
CA THR A 43 1.06 -1.84 7.44
C THR A 43 0.54 -3.19 6.95
N PHE A 44 0.20 -4.06 7.89
CA PHE A 44 -0.45 -5.35 7.61
C PHE A 44 -1.97 -5.18 7.68
N GLY A 45 -2.54 -4.84 6.59
CA GLY A 45 -3.92 -4.48 6.37
C GLY A 45 -3.96 -3.55 5.18
N THR A 46 -5.13 -3.27 4.66
CA THR A 46 -5.26 -2.49 3.43
C THR A 46 -6.07 -1.21 3.65
N VAL A 47 -5.71 -0.18 2.88
CA VAL A 47 -6.44 1.09 2.82
C VAL A 47 -6.57 1.51 1.36
N SER A 48 -7.76 2.00 0.97
CA SER A 48 -7.99 2.57 -0.36
C SER A 48 -7.74 4.06 -0.30
N GLU A 49 -6.74 4.52 -1.04
CA GLU A 49 -6.42 5.96 -1.09
C GLU A 49 -5.61 6.31 -2.34
N LEU A 50 -5.58 7.60 -2.62
CA LEU A 50 -4.75 8.20 -3.67
C LEU A 50 -3.37 8.52 -3.09
N ARG A 51 -2.31 8.03 -3.73
CA ARG A 51 -0.92 8.32 -3.35
C ARG A 51 -0.13 8.93 -4.49
N TYR A 52 0.84 9.75 -4.14
CA TYR A 52 1.69 10.48 -5.07
C TYR A 52 3.11 9.93 -5.04
N PHE A 53 3.74 9.86 -6.21
CA PHE A 53 5.08 9.30 -6.35
C PHE A 53 5.96 10.19 -7.23
N ALA A 54 7.24 10.23 -6.88
CA ALA A 54 8.28 10.89 -7.65
C ALA A 54 9.19 9.83 -8.27
N PRO A 55 9.13 9.59 -9.57
CA PRO A 55 10.00 8.61 -10.23
C PRO A 55 11.48 9.01 -10.12
N ASP A 56 12.35 8.03 -9.88
CA ASP A 56 13.81 8.22 -9.91
C ASP A 56 14.39 8.10 -11.31
N ASN A 57 13.65 7.44 -12.20
CA ASN A 57 14.01 7.27 -13.62
C ASN A 57 12.75 7.00 -14.45
N GLY A 58 12.92 6.96 -15.77
CA GLY A 58 11.79 6.77 -16.68
C GLY A 58 11.28 5.33 -16.82
N TYR A 59 11.98 4.34 -16.29
CA TYR A 59 11.66 2.92 -16.55
C TYR A 59 10.92 2.27 -15.39
N LEU A 60 11.30 2.55 -14.17
CA LEU A 60 10.82 1.86 -12.99
C LEU A 60 10.36 2.84 -11.92
N LEU A 61 9.10 2.73 -11.51
CA LEU A 61 8.52 3.49 -10.42
C LEU A 61 8.44 2.62 -9.18
N GLN A 62 9.16 2.98 -8.12
CA GLN A 62 9.01 2.37 -6.80
C GLN A 62 7.76 2.92 -6.14
N VAL A 63 6.94 2.03 -5.60
CA VAL A 63 5.73 2.39 -4.88
C VAL A 63 5.70 1.70 -3.53
N ASP A 64 4.78 2.13 -2.69
CA ASP A 64 4.47 1.43 -1.44
C ASP A 64 3.84 0.06 -1.74
N ASP A 65 3.65 -0.75 -0.71
CA ASP A 65 2.99 -2.05 -0.85
C ASP A 65 1.60 -1.88 -1.49
N LEU A 66 1.44 -2.33 -2.71
CA LEU A 66 0.22 -2.20 -3.50
C LEU A 66 -0.54 -3.53 -3.53
N ALA A 67 -1.71 -3.54 -2.92
CA ALA A 67 -2.55 -4.73 -2.79
C ALA A 67 -3.52 -4.83 -3.97
N GLY A 68 -3.18 -5.64 -4.96
CA GLY A 68 -4.07 -5.93 -6.09
C GLY A 68 -3.76 -5.12 -7.35
N THR A 69 -4.59 -5.35 -8.36
CA THR A 69 -4.41 -4.81 -9.71
C THR A 69 -5.42 -3.75 -10.11
N ALA A 70 -6.43 -3.51 -9.25
CA ALA A 70 -7.48 -2.52 -9.49
C ALA A 70 -6.97 -1.11 -9.13
N ILE A 71 -6.19 -0.51 -10.03
CA ILE A 71 -5.57 0.79 -9.82
C ILE A 71 -5.90 1.75 -10.96
N THR A 72 -5.86 3.04 -10.65
CA THR A 72 -5.87 4.13 -11.64
C THR A 72 -4.56 4.87 -11.54
N VAL A 73 -3.80 4.89 -12.64
CA VAL A 73 -2.49 5.52 -12.73
C VAL A 73 -2.59 6.75 -13.63
N GLU A 74 -2.19 7.88 -13.10
CA GLU A 74 -2.17 9.15 -13.82
C GLU A 74 -0.82 9.84 -13.63
N SER A 75 -0.37 10.54 -14.67
CA SER A 75 0.88 11.31 -14.62
C SER A 75 0.70 12.71 -15.18
N SER A 76 1.63 13.58 -14.81
CA SER A 76 1.74 14.92 -15.42
C SER A 76 2.65 14.87 -16.65
N THR A 77 2.42 15.77 -17.60
CA THR A 77 3.31 15.95 -18.77
C THR A 77 4.41 16.97 -18.51
N VAL A 78 4.17 17.86 -17.56
CA VAL A 78 5.09 18.94 -17.16
C VAL A 78 5.08 19.07 -15.63
N SER A 79 6.03 19.77 -15.07
CA SER A 79 6.17 19.98 -13.62
C SER A 79 5.17 21.02 -13.09
N ASP A 80 3.88 20.79 -13.24
CA ASP A 80 2.81 21.72 -12.85
C ASP A 80 1.79 21.11 -11.85
N GLN A 81 2.01 19.87 -11.43
CA GLN A 81 1.10 19.14 -10.55
C GLN A 81 -0.30 18.89 -11.16
N VAL A 82 -0.41 18.95 -12.50
CA VAL A 82 -1.62 18.58 -13.24
C VAL A 82 -1.45 17.17 -13.81
N PHE A 83 -2.27 16.24 -13.34
CA PHE A 83 -2.21 14.82 -13.70
C PHE A 83 -3.22 14.52 -14.81
N ASP A 84 -2.87 14.89 -16.03
CA ASP A 84 -3.75 14.88 -17.20
C ASP A 84 -3.53 13.69 -18.14
N VAL A 85 -2.54 12.83 -17.85
CA VAL A 85 -2.25 11.63 -18.64
C VAL A 85 -2.69 10.39 -17.85
N THR A 86 -3.64 9.64 -18.37
CA THR A 86 -4.07 8.36 -17.80
C THR A 86 -3.27 7.22 -18.43
N TRP A 87 -2.72 6.36 -17.59
CA TRP A 87 -2.02 5.15 -18.00
C TRP A 87 -2.98 3.97 -18.02
N GLU A 88 -3.02 3.26 -19.13
CA GLU A 88 -3.80 2.04 -19.26
C GLU A 88 -3.01 0.83 -18.73
N ALA A 89 -3.69 -0.27 -18.42
CA ALA A 89 -3.06 -1.49 -17.91
C ALA A 89 -1.97 -2.06 -18.83
N LYS A 90 -2.04 -1.80 -20.13
CA LYS A 90 -1.02 -2.19 -21.12
C LYS A 90 0.24 -1.32 -21.09
N ASP A 91 0.21 -0.16 -20.44
CA ASP A 91 1.29 0.81 -20.43
C ASP A 91 2.31 0.56 -19.32
N TYR A 92 1.96 -0.28 -18.34
CA TYR A 92 2.82 -0.62 -17.21
C TYR A 92 2.72 -2.10 -16.83
N GLN A 93 3.72 -2.58 -16.12
CA GLN A 93 3.78 -3.93 -15.58
C GLN A 93 3.97 -3.86 -14.08
N LEU A 94 3.07 -4.51 -13.34
CA LEU A 94 3.19 -4.64 -11.90
C LEU A 94 4.27 -5.67 -11.54
N GLU A 95 5.14 -5.32 -10.62
CA GLU A 95 6.22 -6.19 -10.16
C GLU A 95 6.26 -6.26 -8.62
N PRO A 96 6.70 -7.39 -8.04
CA PRO A 96 7.18 -8.61 -8.70
C PRO A 96 6.08 -9.32 -9.49
N LEU A 97 6.43 -9.91 -10.64
CA LEU A 97 5.47 -10.47 -11.60
C LEU A 97 4.54 -11.54 -11.00
N ASN A 98 5.05 -12.31 -10.07
CA ASN A 98 4.33 -13.44 -9.47
C ASN A 98 3.95 -13.17 -8.01
N ALA A 99 3.62 -11.94 -7.68
CA ALA A 99 3.27 -11.53 -6.33
C ALA A 99 2.12 -12.33 -5.71
N TYR A 100 1.17 -12.78 -6.55
CA TYR A 100 0.02 -13.58 -6.12
C TYR A 100 0.13 -15.07 -6.51
N ALA A 101 1.32 -15.52 -6.92
CA ALA A 101 1.53 -16.92 -7.25
C ALA A 101 1.60 -17.78 -5.97
N ASP A 102 1.28 -19.06 -6.14
CA ASP A 102 1.39 -20.07 -5.07
C ASP A 102 0.54 -19.78 -3.82
N GLY A 103 -0.54 -19.02 -3.97
CA GLY A 103 -1.42 -18.66 -2.86
C GLY A 103 -0.83 -17.64 -1.89
N LEU A 104 0.25 -16.97 -2.28
CA LEU A 104 0.87 -15.88 -1.52
C LEU A 104 0.29 -14.57 -2.01
N ASP A 105 -0.45 -13.87 -1.16
CA ASP A 105 -1.01 -12.55 -1.46
C ASP A 105 0.02 -11.45 -1.12
N TRP A 106 1.16 -11.47 -1.81
CA TRP A 106 2.20 -10.48 -1.61
C TRP A 106 1.88 -9.22 -2.39
N PRO A 107 2.13 -8.03 -1.85
CA PRO A 107 1.88 -6.79 -2.56
C PRO A 107 2.88 -6.57 -3.69
N TYR A 108 2.46 -5.82 -4.69
CA TYR A 108 3.37 -5.26 -5.68
C TYR A 108 4.13 -4.09 -5.06
N THR A 109 5.37 -3.91 -5.46
CA THR A 109 6.24 -2.86 -4.91
C THR A 109 6.78 -1.90 -5.95
N ARG A 110 6.51 -2.15 -7.24
CA ARG A 110 6.98 -1.30 -8.32
C ARG A 110 6.16 -1.50 -9.59
N LEU A 111 6.16 -0.47 -10.42
CA LEU A 111 5.55 -0.47 -11.73
C LEU A 111 6.62 -0.18 -12.79
N ARG A 112 6.75 -1.07 -13.77
CA ARG A 112 7.64 -0.87 -14.91
C ARG A 112 6.88 -0.24 -16.06
N ALA A 113 7.39 0.85 -16.63
CA ALA A 113 6.86 1.40 -17.86
C ALA A 113 7.15 0.44 -19.03
N ILE A 114 6.15 0.20 -19.87
CA ILE A 114 6.24 -0.75 -20.98
C ILE A 114 6.18 -0.02 -22.32
N ASP A 115 6.73 -0.68 -23.35
CA ASP A 115 6.77 -0.21 -24.73
C ASP A 115 7.52 1.11 -24.81
N THR A 116 6.93 2.12 -25.39
CA THR A 116 7.52 3.45 -25.57
C THR A 116 7.21 4.41 -24.40
N ARG A 117 6.50 3.94 -23.37
CA ARG A 117 6.16 4.74 -22.21
C ARG A 117 7.34 4.93 -21.28
N LEU A 118 7.45 6.11 -20.72
CA LEU A 118 8.43 6.47 -19.69
C LEU A 118 7.73 7.22 -18.57
N TRP A 119 8.11 6.91 -17.32
CA TRP A 119 7.66 7.69 -16.17
C TRP A 119 8.25 9.11 -16.27
N PRO A 120 7.44 10.16 -16.08
CA PRO A 120 7.93 11.53 -16.14
C PRO A 120 8.83 11.83 -14.94
N TYR A 121 10.12 11.95 -15.17
CA TYR A 121 11.11 12.25 -14.13
C TYR A 121 11.35 13.76 -14.03
N ALA A 122 11.22 14.31 -12.83
CA ALA A 122 11.35 15.74 -12.58
C ALA A 122 11.99 16.01 -11.20
N TRP A 123 13.23 15.57 -11.02
CA TRP A 123 14.09 15.92 -9.86
C TRP A 123 13.43 15.84 -8.47
N GLY A 124 12.68 14.78 -8.23
CA GLY A 124 12.01 14.54 -6.95
C GLY A 124 10.61 15.15 -6.83
N GLU A 125 10.10 15.79 -7.88
CA GLU A 125 8.71 16.23 -7.90
C GLU A 125 7.76 15.04 -8.06
N ALA A 126 6.59 15.12 -7.42
CA ALA A 126 5.54 14.14 -7.59
C ALA A 126 4.88 14.32 -8.96
N THR A 127 5.22 13.47 -9.90
CA THR A 127 4.71 13.48 -11.28
C THR A 127 3.74 12.35 -11.58
N VAL A 128 3.58 11.41 -10.67
CA VAL A 128 2.68 10.26 -10.80
C VAL A 128 1.77 10.19 -9.58
N ARG A 129 0.50 9.92 -9.80
CA ARG A 129 -0.43 9.56 -8.73
C ARG A 129 -1.13 8.26 -9.05
N ILE A 130 -1.38 7.47 -8.03
CA ILE A 130 -2.02 6.18 -8.14
C ILE A 130 -3.15 6.08 -7.11
N ASP A 131 -4.36 5.86 -7.58
CA ASP A 131 -5.49 5.51 -6.75
C ASP A 131 -5.58 3.99 -6.71
N GLY A 132 -5.53 3.41 -5.52
CA GLY A 132 -5.48 1.97 -5.36
C GLY A 132 -5.65 1.54 -3.91
N VAL A 133 -5.47 0.26 -3.69
CA VAL A 133 -5.50 -0.36 -2.36
C VAL A 133 -4.07 -0.61 -1.90
N TRP A 134 -3.70 -0.04 -0.77
CA TRP A 134 -2.32 -0.06 -0.25
C TRP A 134 -2.21 -0.87 1.02
N GLY A 135 -1.08 -1.52 1.21
CA GLY A 135 -0.77 -2.35 2.35
C GLY A 135 -0.72 -3.84 2.01
N TRP A 136 -0.57 -4.64 3.06
CA TRP A 136 -0.62 -6.09 2.91
C TRP A 136 -2.05 -6.59 3.04
N PRO A 137 -2.49 -7.48 2.15
CA PRO A 137 -3.78 -8.14 2.32
C PRO A 137 -3.88 -8.79 3.69
N ALA A 138 -5.07 -8.77 4.27
CA ALA A 138 -5.30 -9.40 5.57
C ALA A 138 -5.00 -10.90 5.50
N ILE A 139 -4.32 -11.38 6.50
CA ILE A 139 -4.02 -12.80 6.70
C ILE A 139 -5.26 -13.52 7.18
#